data_58ee951ece4163361f3eb1d1366e2e85
#
_entry.id   58ee951ece4163361f3eb1d1366e2e85
#
_cell.length_a   1.000
_cell.length_b   1.000
_cell.length_c   1.000
_cell.angle_alpha   90.00
_cell.angle_beta   90.00
_cell.angle_gamma   90.00
#
_symmetry.space_group_name_H-M   'P 1'
#
loop_
_entity.id
_entity.type
_entity.pdbx_description
1 polymer ?
#
loop_
_entity_poly.entity_id
_entity_poly.type
_entity_poly.pdbx_seq_one_letter_code
_entity_poly.pdbx_strand_id
1 'polypeptide(L)'
;VLNNVNASSKILSAEYLEKVKALADIFRPYGIKVYLSINFASPMQLGGLSTADPLDKDVIAWWKQKAKEIYRTIPDFGGFLVKANSEGQPGPCDFNRTHAEGANMLADALKPYKGIVMWRAFVYSPTDADRAKQAYLEFQPLDGQFRDNVIVQIKNGPVDFQPREPYS
;
A
#
# COMPACT_ATOMS: atom_id res chain seq x y z
N VAL A 1 0.70 -7.26 -9.76
CA VAL A 1 0.59 -7.24 -8.30
C VAL A 1 0.24 -8.62 -7.82
N LEU A 2 1.00 -9.15 -6.87
CA LEU A 2 0.71 -10.40 -6.18
C LEU A 2 -0.01 -10.13 -4.86
N ASN A 3 -0.72 -11.16 -4.37
CA ASN A 3 -1.55 -11.12 -3.18
C ASN A 3 -2.89 -10.37 -3.39
N ASN A 4 -3.85 -10.66 -2.53
CA ASN A 4 -5.13 -9.98 -2.52
C ASN A 4 -4.98 -8.56 -1.94
N VAL A 5 -5.88 -7.64 -2.33
CA VAL A 5 -5.94 -6.29 -1.73
C VAL A 5 -6.24 -6.34 -0.23
N ASN A 6 -6.93 -7.37 0.26
CA ASN A 6 -7.04 -7.68 1.69
C ASN A 6 -5.83 -8.50 2.13
N ALA A 7 -4.68 -7.86 2.11
CA ALA A 7 -3.40 -8.51 2.21
C ALA A 7 -3.14 -9.12 3.59
N SER A 8 -2.61 -10.33 3.60
CA SER A 8 -2.01 -10.93 4.80
C SER A 8 -0.56 -10.46 4.94
N SER A 9 -0.16 -10.10 6.15
CA SER A 9 1.24 -9.74 6.46
C SER A 9 2.23 -10.87 6.19
N LYS A 10 1.76 -12.12 6.17
CA LYS A 10 2.60 -13.31 5.88
C LYS A 10 3.34 -13.21 4.54
N ILE A 11 2.81 -12.46 3.56
CA ILE A 11 3.48 -12.26 2.27
C ILE A 11 4.88 -11.65 2.42
N LEU A 12 5.13 -10.92 3.52
CA LEU A 12 6.40 -10.29 3.82
C LEU A 12 7.33 -11.15 4.67
N SER A 13 6.95 -12.38 5.01
CA SER A 13 7.84 -13.32 5.70
C SER A 13 8.92 -13.86 4.75
N ALA A 14 10.05 -14.31 5.32
CA ALA A 14 11.16 -14.86 4.53
C ALA A 14 10.71 -16.02 3.64
N GLU A 15 9.89 -16.94 4.18
CA GLU A 15 9.34 -18.08 3.43
C GLU A 15 8.57 -17.64 2.17
N TYR A 16 7.69 -16.63 2.32
CA TYR A 16 6.89 -16.15 1.19
C TYR A 16 7.72 -15.29 0.21
N LEU A 17 8.70 -14.54 0.70
CA LEU A 17 9.59 -13.77 -0.18
C LEU A 17 10.39 -14.66 -1.13
N GLU A 18 10.78 -15.87 -0.72
CA GLU A 18 11.41 -16.83 -1.64
C GLU A 18 10.44 -17.29 -2.73
N LYS A 19 9.17 -17.50 -2.43
CA LYS A 19 8.14 -17.82 -3.44
C LYS A 19 7.91 -16.64 -4.39
N VAL A 20 7.85 -15.41 -3.86
CA VAL A 20 7.74 -14.19 -4.67
C VAL A 20 8.95 -14.01 -5.56
N LYS A 21 10.16 -14.32 -5.08
CA LYS A 21 11.40 -14.31 -5.86
C LYS A 21 11.32 -15.27 -7.05
N ALA A 22 10.87 -16.51 -6.82
CA ALA A 22 10.70 -17.47 -7.90
C ALA A 22 9.76 -16.96 -9.01
N LEU A 23 8.65 -16.29 -8.63
CA LEU A 23 7.77 -15.66 -9.60
C LEU A 23 8.42 -14.47 -10.31
N ALA A 24 9.18 -13.64 -9.58
CA ALA A 24 9.90 -12.50 -10.16
C ALA A 24 10.93 -12.98 -11.21
N ASP A 25 11.63 -14.09 -10.92
CA ASP A 25 12.60 -14.68 -11.85
C ASP A 25 11.93 -15.17 -13.14
N ILE A 26 10.70 -15.72 -13.06
CA ILE A 26 9.91 -16.14 -14.23
C ILE A 26 9.45 -14.91 -15.05
N PHE A 27 9.03 -13.82 -14.41
CA PHE A 27 8.47 -12.66 -15.09
C PHE A 27 9.52 -11.71 -15.66
N ARG A 28 10.72 -11.69 -15.09
CA ARG A 28 11.81 -10.76 -15.46
C ARG A 28 12.18 -10.82 -16.94
N PRO A 29 12.33 -11.98 -17.60
CA PRO A 29 12.63 -12.04 -19.03
C PRO A 29 11.59 -11.34 -19.93
N TYR A 30 10.36 -11.19 -19.43
CA TYR A 30 9.27 -10.51 -20.14
C TYR A 30 9.16 -9.01 -19.80
N GLY A 31 10.12 -8.46 -19.06
CA GLY A 31 10.10 -7.07 -18.63
C GLY A 31 9.03 -6.75 -17.57
N ILE A 32 8.46 -7.76 -16.92
CA ILE A 32 7.40 -7.62 -15.92
C ILE A 32 8.02 -7.56 -14.51
N LYS A 33 7.82 -6.46 -13.81
CA LYS A 33 8.19 -6.31 -12.40
C LYS A 33 7.08 -6.82 -11.48
N VAL A 34 7.49 -7.40 -10.35
CA VAL A 34 6.58 -7.87 -9.32
C VAL A 34 6.32 -6.76 -8.29
N TYR A 35 5.06 -6.59 -7.93
CA TYR A 35 4.58 -5.72 -6.86
C TYR A 35 3.80 -6.56 -5.85
N LEU A 36 3.82 -6.18 -4.58
CA LEU A 36 3.05 -6.85 -3.53
C LEU A 36 1.95 -5.96 -2.98
N SER A 37 0.74 -6.52 -2.87
CA SER A 37 -0.28 -5.95 -1.99
C SER A 37 0.10 -6.27 -0.55
N ILE A 38 0.14 -5.24 0.30
CA ILE A 38 0.59 -5.36 1.69
C ILE A 38 -0.47 -4.92 2.69
N ASN A 39 -0.40 -5.48 3.89
CA ASN A 39 -1.19 -5.01 5.03
C ASN A 39 -0.44 -3.87 5.73
N PHE A 40 -1.11 -2.74 5.96
CA PHE A 40 -0.51 -1.57 6.59
C PHE A 40 -0.02 -1.86 8.03
N ALA A 41 -0.74 -2.73 8.77
CA ALA A 41 -0.36 -3.12 10.12
C ALA A 41 0.67 -4.27 10.19
N SER A 42 1.39 -4.56 9.11
CA SER A 42 2.44 -5.58 9.11
C SER A 42 3.51 -5.39 10.21
N PRO A 43 3.91 -4.16 10.61
CA PRO A 43 4.80 -3.97 11.76
C PRO A 43 4.27 -4.58 13.07
N MET A 44 2.96 -4.51 13.29
CA MET A 44 2.33 -5.13 14.46
C MET A 44 2.23 -6.65 14.31
N GLN A 45 1.72 -7.11 13.16
CA GLN A 45 1.38 -8.52 12.95
C GLN A 45 2.60 -9.43 12.71
N LEU A 46 3.64 -8.90 12.09
CA LEU A 46 4.86 -9.62 11.73
C LEU A 46 6.07 -9.12 12.51
N GLY A 47 6.10 -7.83 12.85
CA GLY A 47 7.21 -7.18 13.55
C GLY A 47 7.09 -7.20 15.07
N GLY A 48 5.91 -7.53 15.62
CA GLY A 48 5.66 -7.54 17.06
C GLY A 48 5.61 -6.14 17.69
N LEU A 49 5.48 -5.07 16.89
CA LEU A 49 5.34 -3.72 17.40
C LEU A 49 3.93 -3.49 17.98
N SER A 50 3.80 -2.58 18.93
CA SER A 50 2.53 -2.23 19.56
C SER A 50 1.67 -1.28 18.72
N THR A 51 2.25 -0.68 17.66
CA THR A 51 1.59 0.29 16.80
C THR A 51 2.01 0.11 15.35
N ALA A 52 1.21 0.68 14.42
CA ALA A 52 1.59 0.90 13.03
C ALA A 52 1.47 2.38 12.64
N ASP A 53 1.53 3.29 13.62
CA ASP A 53 1.54 4.75 13.37
C ASP A 53 2.69 5.10 12.40
N PRO A 54 2.40 5.69 11.22
CA PRO A 54 3.40 5.99 10.22
C PRO A 54 4.44 7.04 10.65
N LEU A 55 4.22 7.76 11.74
CA LEU A 55 5.19 8.71 12.29
C LEU A 55 6.01 8.12 13.45
N ASP A 56 5.70 6.90 13.90
CA ASP A 56 6.48 6.21 14.91
C ASP A 56 7.83 5.78 14.36
N LYS A 57 8.91 6.02 15.13
CA LYS A 57 10.28 5.77 14.69
C LYS A 57 10.58 4.28 14.48
N ASP A 58 10.01 3.42 15.30
CA ASP A 58 10.24 1.99 15.22
C ASP A 58 9.46 1.39 14.04
N VAL A 59 8.26 1.90 13.75
CA VAL A 59 7.48 1.55 12.55
C VAL A 59 8.22 1.97 11.28
N ILE A 60 8.74 3.19 11.23
CA ILE A 60 9.54 3.69 10.10
C ILE A 60 10.80 2.83 9.91
N ALA A 61 11.51 2.51 11.01
CA ALA A 61 12.70 1.67 10.96
C ALA A 61 12.37 0.25 10.48
N TRP A 62 11.27 -0.32 10.93
CA TRP A 62 10.81 -1.65 10.53
C TRP A 62 10.54 -1.71 9.01
N TRP A 63 9.81 -0.72 8.46
CA TRP A 63 9.53 -0.68 7.02
C TRP A 63 10.80 -0.47 6.18
N LYS A 64 11.75 0.37 6.63
CA LYS A 64 13.05 0.52 5.97
C LYS A 64 13.85 -0.78 5.97
N GLN A 65 13.86 -1.50 7.10
CA GLN A 65 14.54 -2.79 7.18
C GLN A 65 13.85 -3.85 6.31
N LYS A 66 12.52 -3.87 6.31
CA LYS A 66 11.74 -4.79 5.46
C LYS A 66 11.96 -4.50 3.97
N ALA A 67 11.98 -3.24 3.56
CA ALA A 67 12.32 -2.85 2.19
C ALA A 67 13.72 -3.36 1.81
N LYS A 68 14.72 -3.13 2.67
CA LYS A 68 16.09 -3.65 2.43
C LYS A 68 16.12 -5.17 2.25
N GLU A 69 15.38 -5.91 3.06
CA GLU A 69 15.26 -7.38 2.95
C GLU A 69 14.64 -7.79 1.61
N ILE A 70 13.54 -7.15 1.21
CA ILE A 70 12.86 -7.44 -0.06
C ILE A 70 13.79 -7.18 -1.25
N TYR A 71 14.44 -6.00 -1.31
CA TYR A 71 15.31 -5.67 -2.44
C TYR A 71 16.62 -6.47 -2.47
N ARG A 72 17.06 -6.98 -1.32
CA ARG A 72 18.17 -7.95 -1.30
C ARG A 72 17.76 -9.29 -1.94
N THR A 73 16.52 -9.71 -1.74
CA THR A 73 15.97 -10.96 -2.29
C THR A 73 15.52 -10.81 -3.74
N ILE A 74 14.93 -9.65 -4.08
CA ILE A 74 14.35 -9.36 -5.40
C ILE A 74 14.83 -7.96 -5.82
N PRO A 75 16.02 -7.83 -6.44
CA PRO A 75 16.63 -6.51 -6.72
C PRO A 75 15.81 -5.60 -7.63
N ASP A 76 14.97 -6.17 -8.50
CA ASP A 76 14.09 -5.46 -9.43
C ASP A 76 12.63 -5.36 -8.95
N PHE A 77 12.39 -5.57 -7.65
CA PHE A 77 11.07 -5.45 -7.05
C PHE A 77 10.45 -4.08 -7.34
N GLY A 78 9.18 -4.07 -7.79
CA GLY A 78 8.52 -2.86 -8.25
C GLY A 78 7.99 -1.97 -7.12
N GLY A 79 7.48 -2.54 -6.06
CA GLY A 79 6.92 -1.79 -4.94
C GLY A 79 5.64 -2.37 -4.35
N PHE A 80 4.90 -1.53 -3.64
CA PHE A 80 3.72 -1.93 -2.87
C PHE A 80 2.42 -1.42 -3.49
N LEU A 81 1.35 -2.22 -3.33
CA LEU A 81 -0.04 -1.79 -3.42
C LEU A 81 -0.63 -1.80 -2.01
N VAL A 82 -1.32 -0.72 -1.63
CA VAL A 82 -1.91 -0.58 -0.29
C VAL A 82 -3.39 -0.26 -0.39
N LYS A 83 -4.20 -1.07 0.30
CA LYS A 83 -5.58 -0.77 0.65
C LYS A 83 -5.61 -0.44 2.14
N ALA A 84 -5.85 0.81 2.49
CA ALA A 84 -5.81 1.30 3.86
C ALA A 84 -7.16 1.87 4.29
N ASN A 85 -7.53 1.66 5.55
CA ASN A 85 -8.76 2.14 6.18
C ASN A 85 -10.04 1.79 5.41
N SER A 86 -10.11 0.55 4.94
CA SER A 86 -11.16 0.11 4.03
C SER A 86 -11.48 -1.36 4.24
N GLU A 87 -12.77 -1.71 4.39
CA GLU A 87 -13.26 -3.10 4.56
C GLU A 87 -12.49 -3.90 5.63
N GLY A 88 -12.26 -3.31 6.78
CA GLY A 88 -11.53 -3.94 7.90
C GLY A 88 -10.02 -4.03 7.71
N GLN A 89 -9.46 -3.44 6.63
CA GLN A 89 -8.02 -3.31 6.50
C GLN A 89 -7.53 -2.10 7.29
N PRO A 90 -6.49 -2.24 8.12
CA PRO A 90 -5.95 -1.13 8.90
C PRO A 90 -5.25 -0.11 8.01
N GLY A 91 -5.17 1.12 8.51
CA GLY A 91 -4.51 2.20 7.80
C GLY A 91 -4.12 3.35 8.72
N PRO A 92 -3.58 4.45 8.18
CA PRO A 92 -3.09 5.56 8.96
C PRO A 92 -4.18 6.27 9.78
N CYS A 93 -5.44 6.27 9.32
CA CYS A 93 -6.54 6.92 10.05
C CYS A 93 -6.80 6.27 11.42
N ASP A 94 -6.48 4.98 11.60
CA ASP A 94 -6.59 4.28 12.89
C ASP A 94 -5.64 4.86 13.95
N PHE A 95 -4.64 5.64 13.52
CA PHE A 95 -3.64 6.31 14.35
C PHE A 95 -3.76 7.84 14.29
N ASN A 96 -4.91 8.37 13.84
CA ASN A 96 -5.14 9.80 13.62
C ASN A 96 -4.13 10.44 12.65
N ARG A 97 -3.76 9.71 11.60
CA ARG A 97 -2.87 10.16 10.53
C ARG A 97 -3.59 10.19 9.19
N THR A 98 -3.10 11.03 8.31
CA THR A 98 -3.64 11.15 6.95
C THR A 98 -3.19 10.01 6.05
N HIS A 99 -3.90 9.79 4.96
CA HIS A 99 -3.48 8.87 3.90
C HIS A 99 -2.12 9.26 3.30
N ALA A 100 -1.83 10.56 3.19
CA ALA A 100 -0.54 11.04 2.69
C ALA A 100 0.61 10.67 3.63
N GLU A 101 0.45 10.82 4.95
CA GLU A 101 1.46 10.42 5.93
C GLU A 101 1.75 8.91 5.86
N GLY A 102 0.70 8.08 5.75
CA GLY A 102 0.87 6.64 5.61
C GLY A 102 1.56 6.23 4.31
N ALA A 103 1.13 6.79 3.19
CA ALA A 103 1.72 6.54 1.88
C ALA A 103 3.18 6.99 1.82
N ASN A 104 3.49 8.18 2.35
CA ASN A 104 4.82 8.77 2.34
C ASN A 104 5.83 7.99 3.18
N MET A 105 5.42 7.46 4.33
CA MET A 105 6.27 6.57 5.14
C MET A 105 6.75 5.37 4.31
N LEU A 106 5.85 4.71 3.60
CA LEU A 106 6.20 3.57 2.74
C LEU A 106 7.03 4.01 1.53
N ALA A 107 6.67 5.14 0.93
CA ALA A 107 7.39 5.70 -0.21
C ALA A 107 8.83 6.07 0.14
N ASP A 108 9.05 6.67 1.31
CA ASP A 108 10.39 6.99 1.82
C ASP A 108 11.22 5.71 2.10
N ALA A 109 10.59 4.62 2.55
CA ALA A 109 11.26 3.32 2.73
C ALA A 109 11.70 2.69 1.39
N LEU A 110 10.91 2.87 0.31
CA LEU A 110 11.21 2.33 -1.02
C LEU A 110 12.09 3.25 -1.88
N LYS A 111 12.18 4.54 -1.57
CA LYS A 111 12.88 5.55 -2.37
C LYS A 111 14.33 5.20 -2.73
N PRO A 112 15.17 4.64 -1.82
CA PRO A 112 16.54 4.25 -2.15
C PRO A 112 16.64 3.22 -3.27
N TYR A 113 15.57 2.46 -3.51
CA TYR A 113 15.49 1.37 -4.48
C TYR A 113 14.66 1.74 -5.72
N LYS A 114 14.18 2.99 -5.83
CA LYS A 114 13.28 3.47 -6.88
C LYS A 114 11.96 2.70 -6.94
N GLY A 115 11.51 2.18 -5.80
CA GLY A 115 10.22 1.49 -5.69
C GLY A 115 9.04 2.45 -5.62
N ILE A 116 7.88 1.98 -6.04
CA ILE A 116 6.64 2.74 -6.15
C ILE A 116 5.65 2.26 -5.08
N VAL A 117 4.88 3.19 -4.52
CA VAL A 117 3.70 2.88 -3.71
C VAL A 117 2.45 3.21 -4.51
N MET A 118 1.62 2.22 -4.78
CA MET A 118 0.28 2.39 -5.33
C MET A 118 -0.70 2.47 -4.16
N TRP A 119 -1.22 3.65 -3.88
CA TRP A 119 -2.13 3.90 -2.76
C TRP A 119 -3.57 3.98 -3.27
N ARG A 120 -4.42 3.08 -2.79
CA ARG A 120 -5.81 3.01 -3.24
C ARG A 120 -6.67 4.05 -2.52
N ALA A 121 -7.31 4.93 -3.32
CA ALA A 121 -8.20 5.98 -2.86
C ALA A 121 -9.66 5.51 -2.97
N PHE A 122 -10.13 4.73 -2.00
CA PHE A 122 -11.48 4.21 -1.94
C PHE A 122 -12.12 4.50 -0.60
N VAL A 123 -13.44 4.67 -0.60
CA VAL A 123 -14.25 4.76 0.61
C VAL A 123 -15.15 3.53 0.71
N TYR A 124 -14.99 2.78 1.79
CA TYR A 124 -15.77 1.57 2.04
C TYR A 124 -16.59 1.59 3.33
N SER A 125 -16.40 2.61 4.14
CA SER A 125 -17.23 2.89 5.32
C SER A 125 -17.91 4.24 5.11
N PRO A 126 -18.89 4.33 4.20
CA PRO A 126 -19.47 5.60 3.82
C PRO A 126 -20.29 6.18 4.99
N THR A 127 -19.97 7.40 5.35
CA THR A 127 -20.80 8.25 6.21
C THR A 127 -21.74 9.12 5.37
N ASP A 128 -21.44 9.29 4.08
CA ASP A 128 -22.25 9.98 3.10
C ASP A 128 -22.96 8.96 2.17
N ALA A 129 -24.13 9.30 1.66
CA ALA A 129 -24.86 8.51 0.69
C ALA A 129 -24.11 8.44 -0.66
N ASP A 130 -23.32 9.45 -0.99
CA ASP A 130 -22.49 9.53 -2.18
C ASP A 130 -21.04 9.14 -1.87
N ARG A 131 -20.70 7.89 -2.17
CA ARG A 131 -19.37 7.32 -1.93
C ARG A 131 -18.27 7.95 -2.78
N ALA A 132 -18.59 8.36 -3.99
CA ALA A 132 -17.61 9.00 -4.88
C ALA A 132 -17.23 10.39 -4.35
N LYS A 133 -18.24 11.15 -3.91
CA LYS A 133 -18.04 12.45 -3.26
C LYS A 133 -17.21 12.34 -2.00
N GLN A 134 -17.45 11.33 -1.17
CA GLN A 134 -16.68 11.14 0.06
C GLN A 134 -15.21 10.85 -0.25
N ALA A 135 -14.91 9.96 -1.21
CA ALA A 135 -13.54 9.68 -1.63
C ALA A 135 -12.84 10.96 -2.12
N TYR A 136 -13.51 11.77 -2.92
CA TYR A 136 -12.99 13.05 -3.38
C TYR A 136 -12.68 13.99 -2.21
N LEU A 137 -13.62 14.15 -1.27
CA LEU A 137 -13.46 15.03 -0.11
C LEU A 137 -12.35 14.59 0.84
N GLU A 138 -12.05 13.29 0.93
CA GLU A 138 -10.95 12.76 1.73
C GLU A 138 -9.59 12.98 1.07
N PHE A 139 -9.49 12.85 -0.24
CA PHE A 139 -8.21 12.89 -0.94
C PHE A 139 -7.85 14.24 -1.55
N GLN A 140 -8.83 15.05 -1.95
CA GLN A 140 -8.61 16.37 -2.53
C GLN A 140 -7.78 17.31 -1.61
N PRO A 141 -8.02 17.36 -0.27
CA PRO A 141 -7.19 18.16 0.62
C PRO A 141 -5.73 17.69 0.74
N LEU A 142 -5.44 16.47 0.29
CA LEU A 142 -4.10 15.87 0.34
C LEU A 142 -3.31 16.07 -0.97
N ASP A 143 -3.90 16.78 -1.94
CA ASP A 143 -3.23 17.08 -3.20
C ASP A 143 -1.90 17.81 -2.95
N GLY A 144 -0.87 17.42 -3.69
CA GLY A 144 0.49 17.93 -3.51
C GLY A 144 1.23 17.45 -2.25
N GLN A 145 0.61 16.64 -1.38
CA GLN A 145 1.26 16.14 -0.16
C GLN A 145 1.93 14.76 -0.33
N PHE A 146 1.63 14.05 -1.41
CA PHE A 146 2.22 12.75 -1.69
C PHE A 146 3.63 12.86 -2.27
N ARG A 147 4.50 11.91 -1.95
CA ARG A 147 5.85 11.79 -2.54
C ARG A 147 5.76 11.45 -4.04
N ASP A 148 6.79 11.82 -4.80
CA ASP A 148 6.86 11.59 -6.26
C ASP A 148 6.78 10.10 -6.67
N ASN A 149 7.10 9.18 -5.76
CA ASN A 149 7.00 7.75 -5.97
C ASN A 149 5.72 7.14 -5.40
N VAL A 150 4.72 7.94 -5.09
CA VAL A 150 3.36 7.50 -4.76
C VAL A 150 2.44 7.70 -5.97
N ILE A 151 1.71 6.67 -6.33
CA ILE A 151 0.64 6.71 -7.33
C ILE A 151 -0.69 6.51 -6.60
N VAL A 152 -1.54 7.52 -6.59
CA VAL A 152 -2.90 7.40 -6.07
C VAL A 152 -3.74 6.63 -7.08
N GLN A 153 -4.23 5.47 -6.71
CA GLN A 153 -5.07 4.62 -7.53
C GLN A 153 -6.54 4.91 -7.24
N ILE A 154 -7.17 5.65 -8.12
CA ILE A 154 -8.59 6.00 -8.04
C ILE A 154 -9.41 4.95 -8.77
N LYS A 155 -10.47 4.48 -8.12
CA LYS A 155 -11.46 3.59 -8.69
C LYS A 155 -12.46 4.40 -9.51
N ASN A 156 -12.78 3.94 -10.72
CA ASN A 156 -13.82 4.56 -11.52
C ASN A 156 -15.21 4.11 -11.02
N GLY A 157 -15.93 5.04 -10.43
CA GLY A 157 -17.23 4.80 -9.82
C GLY A 157 -17.17 4.11 -8.44
N PRO A 158 -18.29 4.06 -7.70
CA PRO A 158 -18.35 3.54 -6.34
C PRO A 158 -18.24 2.01 -6.25
N VAL A 159 -18.51 1.28 -7.34
CA VAL A 159 -18.50 -0.19 -7.39
C VAL A 159 -17.64 -0.68 -8.56
N ASP A 160 -16.58 -1.38 -8.28
CA ASP A 160 -15.60 -2.05 -9.12
C ASP A 160 -15.76 -1.94 -10.65
N PHE A 161 -15.62 -0.72 -11.20
CA PHE A 161 -15.66 -0.45 -12.64
C PHE A 161 -16.94 -0.89 -13.35
N GLN A 162 -18.07 -0.90 -12.66
CA GLN A 162 -19.35 -1.28 -13.27
C GLN A 162 -19.88 -0.17 -14.19
N PRO A 163 -20.25 -0.48 -15.45
CA PRO A 163 -20.71 0.53 -16.41
C PRO A 163 -21.99 1.26 -16.02
N ARG A 164 -22.71 0.75 -15.04
CA ARG A 164 -23.99 1.32 -14.56
C ARG A 164 -23.82 2.40 -13.50
N GLU A 165 -22.62 2.50 -12.93
CA GLU A 165 -22.34 3.46 -11.87
C GLU A 165 -21.88 4.80 -12.46
N PRO A 166 -22.22 5.93 -11.80
CA PRO A 166 -21.70 7.23 -12.21
C PRO A 166 -20.20 7.26 -12.19
N TYR A 167 -19.61 8.02 -13.10
CA TYR A 167 -18.17 8.30 -13.05
C TYR A 167 -17.87 9.21 -11.84
N SER A 168 -16.76 8.95 -11.18
CA SER A 168 -16.23 9.81 -10.12
C SER A 168 -15.39 10.95 -10.68
#